data_70c4fab5dbae230cc6f12119fca89e0e
#
_entry.id   70c4fab5dbae230cc6f12119fca89e0e
#
_cell.length_a   1.000
_cell.length_b   1.000
_cell.length_c   1.000
_cell.angle_alpha   90.00
_cell.angle_beta   90.00
_cell.angle_gamma   90.00
#
_symmetry.space_group_name_H-M   'P 1'
#
loop_
_entity.id
_entity.type
_entity.pdbx_description
1 polymer ?
#
loop_
_entity_poly.entity_id
_entity_poly.type
_entity_poly.pdbx_seq_one_letter_code
_entity_poly.pdbx_strand_id
1 'polypeptide(L)'
;MRVRIVRVSSQPSCAASSCGKPRFFQTRWREVTHAALYPFGHGLTYTRFDYGVPQLDAAQLGWDDTLTIRTRITNSGARDGEEVVQLYLRDRTASRVRPVRELKRFRKIALAAGESQDVEFTLARADLEFHGVDNRPVAEPGLFDLWVAPSSAAGEAVPFELRAR
;
A
#
# COMPACT_ATOMS: atom_id res chain seq x y z
N MET A 1 32.45 13.67 12.13
CA MET A 1 31.18 14.34 11.79
C MET A 1 30.27 14.34 13.02
N ARG A 2 30.06 15.47 13.68
CA ARG A 2 29.25 15.54 14.91
C ARG A 2 27.78 15.77 14.53
N VAL A 3 26.93 14.81 14.82
CA VAL A 3 25.48 14.93 14.66
C VAL A 3 24.94 15.80 15.79
N ARG A 4 24.41 16.98 15.46
CA ARG A 4 23.77 17.88 16.43
C ARG A 4 22.26 17.57 16.45
N ILE A 5 21.80 16.93 17.51
CA ILE A 5 20.38 16.75 17.79
C ILE A 5 19.84 18.08 18.32
N VAL A 6 19.04 18.76 17.54
CA VAL A 6 18.31 19.96 17.99
C VAL A 6 16.94 19.54 18.49
N ARG A 7 16.75 19.55 19.82
CA ARG A 7 15.42 19.51 20.44
C ARG A 7 14.73 20.84 20.17
N VAL A 8 13.72 20.84 19.32
CA VAL A 8 12.80 21.98 19.21
C VAL A 8 11.62 21.71 20.13
N SER A 9 11.67 22.31 21.31
CA SER A 9 10.49 22.42 22.17
C SER A 9 9.72 23.69 21.78
N SER A 10 8.76 23.57 20.90
CA SER A 10 7.70 24.55 20.73
C SER A 10 6.38 23.87 21.06
N GLN A 11 5.82 24.15 22.22
CA GLN A 11 4.44 23.83 22.52
C GLN A 11 3.55 24.72 21.64
N PRO A 12 2.71 24.17 20.77
CA PRO A 12 1.64 24.96 20.18
C PRO A 12 0.50 25.05 21.17
N SER A 13 0.07 26.28 21.46
CA SER A 13 -1.19 26.56 22.16
C SER A 13 -2.34 25.84 21.47
N CYS A 14 -3.00 24.92 22.17
CA CYS A 14 -4.21 24.27 21.69
C CYS A 14 -5.37 25.26 21.65
N ALA A 15 -5.74 25.75 20.48
CA ALA A 15 -7.09 26.21 20.23
C ALA A 15 -8.02 24.99 20.13
N ALA A 16 -9.06 24.97 20.95
CA ALA A 16 -9.90 23.80 21.24
C ALA A 16 -10.89 23.44 20.13
N SER A 17 -10.44 23.03 18.94
CA SER A 17 -11.34 22.47 17.92
C SER A 17 -10.73 21.47 16.93
N SER A 18 -9.51 21.00 17.15
CA SER A 18 -8.89 19.98 16.28
C SER A 18 -8.02 18.97 17.04
N CYS A 19 -8.41 18.63 18.28
CA CYS A 19 -7.70 17.64 19.09
C CYS A 19 -8.18 16.24 18.70
N GLY A 20 -7.58 15.64 17.68
CA GLY A 20 -8.04 14.32 17.23
C GLY A 20 -7.02 13.45 16.51
N LYS A 21 -5.77 13.88 16.34
CA LYS A 21 -4.75 13.00 15.75
C LYS A 21 -3.50 12.98 16.62
N PRO A 22 -3.10 11.82 17.17
CA PRO A 22 -1.80 11.72 17.83
C PRO A 22 -0.73 12.09 16.79
N ARG A 23 -0.06 13.22 17.00
CA ARG A 23 1.13 13.57 16.24
C ARG A 23 2.23 12.65 16.74
N PHE A 24 2.52 11.61 15.98
CA PHE A 24 3.77 10.89 16.15
C PHE A 24 4.91 11.89 15.97
N PHE A 25 5.77 12.00 16.96
CA PHE A 25 7.01 12.77 16.85
C PHE A 25 7.89 12.07 15.81
N GLN A 26 7.78 12.49 14.56
CA GLN A 26 8.75 12.11 13.55
C GLN A 26 10.01 12.93 13.82
N THR A 27 11.07 12.26 14.21
CA THR A 27 12.41 12.84 14.21
C THR A 27 12.75 13.15 12.76
N ARG A 28 12.66 14.41 12.37
CA ARG A 28 13.04 14.84 11.00
C ARG A 28 14.54 15.15 10.99
N TRP A 29 15.27 14.46 10.16
CA TRP A 29 16.61 14.87 9.79
C TRP A 29 16.46 16.08 8.86
N ARG A 30 17.19 17.16 9.14
CA ARG A 30 17.03 18.43 8.41
C ARG A 30 17.46 18.36 6.94
N GLU A 31 18.28 17.39 6.58
CA GLU A 31 19.00 17.34 5.31
C GLU A 31 18.72 16.10 4.45
N VAL A 32 17.91 15.17 4.94
CA VAL A 32 17.63 13.90 4.24
C VAL A 32 16.14 13.62 4.25
N THR A 33 15.61 13.15 3.12
CA THR A 33 14.21 12.71 3.03
C THR A 33 13.98 11.50 3.95
N HIS A 34 12.79 11.40 4.54
CA HIS A 34 12.38 10.23 5.34
C HIS A 34 11.97 9.02 4.51
N ALA A 35 12.06 9.12 3.18
CA ALA A 35 11.82 8.00 2.29
C ALA A 35 12.91 6.93 2.48
N ALA A 36 12.50 5.68 2.52
CA ALA A 36 13.45 4.57 2.53
C ALA A 36 14.27 4.59 1.23
N LEU A 37 15.60 4.41 1.34
CA LEU A 37 16.49 4.30 0.18
C LEU A 37 16.07 3.09 -0.69
N TYR A 38 15.73 2.00 -0.05
CA TYR A 38 15.17 0.80 -0.65
C TYR A 38 13.84 0.47 0.03
N PRO A 39 12.70 0.76 -0.60
CA PRO A 39 11.40 0.43 -0.03
C PRO A 39 11.19 -1.09 0.00
N PHE A 40 10.27 -1.53 0.85
CA PHE A 40 9.90 -2.95 0.91
C PHE A 40 9.47 -3.45 -0.48
N GLY A 41 9.96 -4.64 -0.87
CA GLY A 41 9.71 -5.23 -2.18
C GLY A 41 10.62 -4.73 -3.31
N HIS A 42 11.54 -3.77 -3.04
CA HIS A 42 12.47 -3.28 -4.05
C HIS A 42 13.55 -4.31 -4.40
N GLY A 43 13.93 -4.37 -5.69
CA GLY A 43 15.09 -5.14 -6.15
C GLY A 43 14.84 -6.65 -6.27
N LEU A 44 13.61 -7.08 -6.48
CA LEU A 44 13.26 -8.49 -6.66
C LEU A 44 13.37 -8.97 -8.11
N THR A 45 13.74 -8.08 -9.03
CA THR A 45 13.94 -8.38 -10.46
C THR A 45 15.23 -7.74 -11.00
N TYR A 46 15.77 -8.31 -12.07
CA TYR A 46 16.96 -7.80 -12.76
C TYR A 46 16.67 -7.24 -14.16
N THR A 47 15.40 -7.17 -14.56
CA THR A 47 14.95 -6.55 -15.81
C THR A 47 13.88 -5.48 -15.50
N ARG A 48 13.34 -4.82 -16.52
CA ARG A 48 12.35 -3.77 -16.35
C ARG A 48 10.97 -4.30 -16.68
N PHE A 49 10.01 -4.01 -15.79
CA PHE A 49 8.60 -4.32 -16.00
C PHE A 49 7.76 -3.06 -15.93
N ASP A 50 6.83 -2.93 -16.87
CA ASP A 50 5.83 -1.86 -16.87
C ASP A 50 4.51 -2.41 -16.36
N TYR A 51 3.87 -1.62 -15.48
CA TYR A 51 2.62 -1.96 -14.83
C TYR A 51 1.49 -1.12 -15.43
N GLY A 52 0.46 -1.77 -15.92
CA GLY A 52 -0.79 -1.12 -16.28
C GLY A 52 -1.55 -0.64 -15.04
N VAL A 53 -2.49 0.30 -15.23
CA VAL A 53 -3.37 0.73 -14.15
C VAL A 53 -4.24 -0.45 -13.71
N PRO A 54 -4.30 -0.75 -12.40
CA PRO A 54 -5.15 -1.81 -11.88
C PRO A 54 -6.62 -1.53 -12.20
N GLN A 55 -7.32 -2.53 -12.71
CA GLN A 55 -8.74 -2.48 -13.00
C GLN A 55 -9.49 -3.34 -11.98
N LEU A 56 -10.51 -2.76 -11.39
CA LEU A 56 -11.41 -3.43 -10.45
C LEU A 56 -12.68 -3.84 -11.18
N ASP A 57 -13.22 -5.01 -10.88
CA ASP A 57 -14.52 -5.46 -11.39
C ASP A 57 -15.69 -4.67 -10.76
N ALA A 58 -15.48 -4.10 -9.56
CA ALA A 58 -16.43 -3.23 -8.90
C ALA A 58 -15.72 -2.12 -8.10
N ALA A 59 -16.35 -0.95 -7.98
CA ALA A 59 -15.85 0.13 -7.13
C ALA A 59 -16.16 -0.09 -5.63
N GLN A 60 -17.01 -1.06 -5.32
CA GLN A 60 -17.49 -1.36 -3.97
C GLN A 60 -17.43 -2.86 -3.73
N LEU A 61 -16.89 -3.23 -2.58
CA LEU A 61 -16.88 -4.61 -2.08
C LEU A 61 -18.03 -4.79 -1.11
N GLY A 62 -18.94 -5.72 -1.41
CA GLY A 62 -19.98 -6.15 -0.47
C GLY A 62 -19.39 -6.95 0.68
N TRP A 63 -20.12 -7.05 1.79
CA TRP A 63 -19.64 -7.70 3.02
C TRP A 63 -19.25 -9.17 2.84
N ASP A 64 -20.00 -9.90 2.01
CA ASP A 64 -19.80 -11.32 1.73
C ASP A 64 -19.33 -11.59 0.29
N ASP A 65 -18.98 -10.52 -0.44
CA ASP A 65 -18.53 -10.58 -1.83
C ASP A 65 -16.99 -10.68 -1.93
N THR A 66 -16.54 -10.80 -3.16
CA THR A 66 -15.11 -10.74 -3.52
C THR A 66 -14.88 -9.66 -4.58
N LEU A 67 -13.75 -8.98 -4.48
CA LEU A 67 -13.32 -7.98 -5.44
C LEU A 67 -12.18 -8.55 -6.28
N THR A 68 -12.34 -8.54 -7.60
CA THR A 68 -11.32 -8.99 -8.54
C THR A 68 -10.53 -7.81 -9.09
N ILE A 69 -9.22 -7.92 -9.01
CA ILE A 69 -8.26 -6.91 -9.48
C ILE A 69 -7.47 -7.49 -10.62
N ARG A 70 -7.45 -6.82 -11.76
CA ARG A 70 -6.66 -7.21 -12.95
C ARG A 70 -5.68 -6.12 -13.32
N THR A 71 -4.45 -6.53 -13.60
CA THR A 71 -3.39 -5.61 -14.04
C THR A 71 -2.55 -6.28 -15.11
N ARG A 72 -2.29 -5.57 -16.21
CA ARG A 72 -1.38 -6.02 -17.26
C ARG A 72 0.05 -5.69 -16.87
N ILE A 73 0.92 -6.69 -16.92
CA ILE A 73 2.36 -6.56 -16.67
C ILE A 73 3.09 -6.86 -17.96
N THR A 74 4.03 -6.00 -18.35
CA THR A 74 4.83 -6.14 -19.57
C THR A 74 6.31 -6.12 -19.22
N ASN A 75 7.07 -7.09 -19.69
CA ASN A 75 8.52 -7.05 -19.63
C ASN A 75 9.05 -6.07 -20.70
N SER A 76 9.36 -4.85 -20.32
CA SER A 76 9.93 -3.81 -21.22
C SER A 76 11.45 -3.85 -21.28
N GLY A 77 12.08 -4.80 -20.60
CA GLY A 77 13.52 -5.04 -20.67
C GLY A 77 13.93 -5.83 -21.91
N ALA A 78 15.25 -5.90 -22.12
CA ALA A 78 15.85 -6.60 -23.28
C ALA A 78 16.11 -8.09 -23.02
N ARG A 79 15.73 -8.62 -21.86
CA ARG A 79 15.99 -10.00 -21.45
C ARG A 79 14.76 -10.59 -20.78
N ASP A 80 14.63 -11.90 -20.89
CA ASP A 80 13.66 -12.66 -20.12
C ASP A 80 13.91 -12.45 -18.63
N GLY A 81 12.85 -12.42 -17.85
CA GLY A 81 12.97 -12.20 -16.42
C GLY A 81 11.74 -12.62 -15.64
N GLU A 82 11.94 -12.66 -14.33
CA GLU A 82 10.88 -12.94 -13.38
C GLU A 82 10.55 -11.68 -12.60
N GLU A 83 9.27 -11.47 -12.33
CA GLU A 83 8.76 -10.35 -11.54
C GLU A 83 7.90 -10.86 -10.39
N VAL A 84 7.99 -10.17 -9.25
CA VAL A 84 7.12 -10.39 -8.11
C VAL A 84 6.11 -9.26 -8.05
N VAL A 85 4.94 -9.49 -8.62
CA VAL A 85 3.82 -8.56 -8.62
C VAL A 85 3.20 -8.54 -7.23
N GLN A 86 3.10 -7.37 -6.59
CA GLN A 86 2.69 -7.21 -5.21
C GLN A 86 1.41 -6.38 -5.14
N LEU A 87 0.45 -6.84 -4.32
CA LEU A 87 -0.82 -6.16 -4.05
C LEU A 87 -0.76 -5.54 -2.66
N TYR A 88 -0.89 -4.23 -2.58
CA TYR A 88 -0.90 -3.46 -1.35
C TYR A 88 -2.26 -2.83 -1.09
N LEU A 89 -2.60 -2.70 0.18
CA LEU A 89 -3.80 -2.04 0.66
C LEU A 89 -3.47 -0.97 1.69
N ARG A 90 -4.33 0.03 1.76
CA ARG A 90 -4.39 1.03 2.81
C ARG A 90 -5.84 1.28 3.20
N ASP A 91 -6.13 1.16 4.47
CA ASP A 91 -7.34 1.69 5.05
C ASP A 91 -7.16 3.19 5.33
N ARG A 92 -8.06 4.04 4.77
CA ARG A 92 -7.96 5.49 4.95
C ARG A 92 -8.39 5.96 6.33
N THR A 93 -9.29 5.23 6.98
CA THR A 93 -10.02 5.69 8.18
C THR A 93 -10.15 4.62 9.27
N ALA A 94 -9.16 3.75 9.41
CA ALA A 94 -9.17 2.71 10.45
C ALA A 94 -9.25 3.31 11.86
N SER A 95 -9.99 2.67 12.75
CA SER A 95 -10.06 3.01 14.19
C SER A 95 -8.72 2.83 14.91
N ARG A 96 -7.80 2.09 14.31
CA ARG A 96 -6.43 1.85 14.78
C ARG A 96 -5.40 2.34 13.77
N VAL A 97 -4.22 2.70 14.28
CA VAL A 97 -3.09 3.05 13.41
C VAL A 97 -2.66 1.83 12.62
N ARG A 98 -2.66 1.97 11.29
CA ARG A 98 -2.29 0.95 10.32
C ARG A 98 -1.02 1.36 9.56
N PRO A 99 -0.27 0.40 8.98
CA PRO A 99 0.79 0.71 8.04
C PRO A 99 0.28 1.57 6.88
N VAL A 100 1.13 2.43 6.33
CA VAL A 100 0.78 3.28 5.18
C VAL A 100 0.39 2.45 3.97
N ARG A 101 1.05 1.31 3.78
CA ARG A 101 0.71 0.28 2.80
C ARG A 101 0.98 -1.09 3.42
N GLU A 102 0.06 -2.00 3.28
CA GLU A 102 0.13 -3.35 3.80
C GLU A 102 0.11 -4.34 2.64
N LEU A 103 1.13 -5.20 2.53
CA LEU A 103 1.14 -6.27 1.52
C LEU A 103 0.09 -7.31 1.86
N LYS A 104 -0.86 -7.56 0.97
CA LYS A 104 -1.91 -8.58 1.13
C LYS A 104 -1.69 -9.81 0.28
N ARG A 105 -1.27 -9.63 -0.97
CA ARG A 105 -1.04 -10.71 -1.92
C ARG A 105 0.23 -10.43 -2.73
N PHE A 106 0.81 -11.48 -3.27
CA PHE A 106 1.85 -11.38 -4.28
C PHE A 106 1.77 -12.56 -5.24
N ARG A 107 2.30 -12.38 -6.45
CA ARG A 107 2.39 -13.42 -7.47
C ARG A 107 3.71 -13.27 -8.22
N LYS A 108 4.45 -14.36 -8.32
CA LYS A 108 5.64 -14.43 -9.16
C LYS A 108 5.25 -14.87 -10.56
N ILE A 109 5.69 -14.12 -11.56
CA ILE A 109 5.49 -14.39 -12.98
C ILE A 109 6.83 -14.39 -13.70
N ALA A 110 6.92 -15.15 -14.79
CA ALA A 110 8.07 -15.15 -15.69
C ALA A 110 7.60 -14.69 -17.07
N LEU A 111 8.28 -13.71 -17.67
CA LEU A 111 7.95 -13.14 -18.98
C LEU A 111 9.21 -13.06 -19.84
N ALA A 112 9.08 -13.46 -21.10
CA ALA A 112 10.09 -13.20 -22.11
C ALA A 112 10.21 -11.68 -22.39
N ALA A 113 11.33 -11.27 -23.01
CA ALA A 113 11.52 -9.89 -23.41
C ALA A 113 10.39 -9.43 -24.35
N GLY A 114 9.71 -8.33 -24.00
CA GLY A 114 8.56 -7.79 -24.74
C GLY A 114 7.21 -8.49 -24.47
N GLU A 115 7.20 -9.56 -23.68
CA GLU A 115 5.96 -10.29 -23.38
C GLU A 115 5.12 -9.55 -22.34
N SER A 116 3.79 -9.73 -22.46
CA SER A 116 2.81 -9.17 -21.50
C SER A 116 1.91 -10.28 -20.99
N GLN A 117 1.54 -10.17 -19.70
CA GLN A 117 0.59 -11.07 -19.05
C GLN A 117 -0.37 -10.28 -18.17
N ASP A 118 -1.63 -10.70 -18.14
CA ASP A 118 -2.61 -10.18 -17.19
C ASP A 118 -2.51 -10.97 -15.88
N VAL A 119 -2.32 -10.24 -14.78
CA VAL A 119 -2.26 -10.78 -13.42
C VAL A 119 -3.55 -10.44 -12.71
N GLU A 120 -4.16 -11.45 -12.10
CA GLU A 120 -5.40 -11.33 -11.36
C GLU A 120 -5.17 -11.62 -9.88
N PHE A 121 -5.76 -10.80 -9.02
CA PHE A 121 -5.87 -10.99 -7.58
C PHE A 121 -7.32 -10.92 -7.16
N THR A 122 -7.67 -11.67 -6.13
CA THR A 122 -9.00 -11.64 -5.51
C THR A 122 -8.86 -11.21 -4.06
N LEU A 123 -9.67 -10.24 -3.65
CA LEU A 123 -9.78 -9.77 -2.27
C LEU A 123 -11.17 -10.07 -1.72
N ALA A 124 -11.21 -10.50 -0.49
CA ALA A 124 -12.42 -10.64 0.29
C ALA A 124 -12.35 -9.76 1.54
N ARG A 125 -13.47 -9.60 2.25
CA ARG A 125 -13.52 -8.87 3.53
C ARG A 125 -12.43 -9.34 4.51
N ALA A 126 -12.16 -10.64 4.58
CA ALA A 126 -11.14 -11.19 5.46
C ALA A 126 -9.71 -10.63 5.20
N ASP A 127 -9.41 -10.22 3.98
CA ASP A 127 -8.14 -9.58 3.64
C ASP A 127 -8.03 -8.14 4.20
N LEU A 128 -9.16 -7.51 4.52
CA LEU A 128 -9.26 -6.17 5.08
C LEU A 128 -9.24 -6.17 6.62
N GLU A 129 -9.38 -7.34 7.26
CA GLU A 129 -9.43 -7.46 8.71
C GLU A 129 -8.11 -7.04 9.37
N PHE A 130 -8.27 -6.47 10.57
CA PHE A 130 -7.19 -6.14 11.49
C PHE A 130 -7.64 -6.42 12.93
N HIS A 131 -6.71 -6.40 13.88
CA HIS A 131 -7.05 -6.62 15.29
C HIS A 131 -7.53 -5.31 15.94
N GLY A 132 -8.78 -5.32 16.37
CA GLY A 132 -9.42 -4.23 17.09
C GLY A 132 -8.89 -4.00 18.50
N VAL A 133 -9.61 -3.21 19.31
CA VAL A 133 -9.23 -2.88 20.69
C VAL A 133 -9.25 -4.10 21.60
N ASP A 134 -10.17 -5.00 21.36
CA ASP A 134 -10.39 -6.27 22.08
C ASP A 134 -9.51 -7.42 21.56
N ASN A 135 -8.56 -7.11 20.68
CA ASN A 135 -7.67 -8.05 20.02
C ASN A 135 -8.40 -9.13 19.19
N ARG A 136 -9.59 -8.81 18.68
CA ARG A 136 -10.33 -9.65 17.75
C ARG A 136 -10.20 -9.13 16.32
N PRO A 137 -10.23 -10.03 15.30
CA PRO A 137 -10.24 -9.61 13.92
C PRO A 137 -11.54 -8.84 13.62
N VAL A 138 -11.40 -7.67 13.02
CA VAL A 138 -12.50 -6.79 12.63
C VAL A 138 -12.21 -6.17 11.27
N ALA A 139 -13.22 -6.09 10.40
CA ALA A 139 -13.22 -5.26 9.20
C ALA A 139 -14.15 -4.07 9.45
N GLU A 140 -13.68 -2.87 9.11
CA GLU A 140 -14.48 -1.64 9.24
C GLU A 140 -14.90 -1.19 7.84
N PRO A 141 -16.20 -0.86 7.64
CA PRO A 141 -16.66 -0.26 6.40
C PRO A 141 -15.97 1.09 6.17
N GLY A 142 -15.64 1.38 4.93
CA GLY A 142 -14.96 2.64 4.61
C GLY A 142 -14.20 2.60 3.29
N LEU A 143 -13.44 3.66 3.04
CA LEU A 143 -12.64 3.82 1.84
C LEU A 143 -11.25 3.22 2.01
N PHE A 144 -10.85 2.46 1.00
CA PHE A 144 -9.55 1.82 0.89
C PHE A 144 -8.83 2.31 -0.36
N ASP A 145 -7.51 2.33 -0.30
CA ASP A 145 -6.64 2.47 -1.45
C ASP A 145 -5.95 1.15 -1.75
N LEU A 146 -5.84 0.81 -3.02
CA LEU A 146 -5.21 -0.39 -3.52
C LEU A 146 -4.09 -0.02 -4.50
N TRP A 147 -2.98 -0.77 -4.47
CA TRP A 147 -1.89 -0.68 -5.44
C TRP A 147 -1.50 -2.08 -5.91
N VAL A 148 -1.24 -2.20 -7.21
CA VAL A 148 -0.49 -3.32 -7.76
C VAL A 148 0.85 -2.76 -8.24
N ALA A 149 1.95 -3.20 -7.63
CA ALA A 149 3.23 -2.52 -7.78
C ALA A 149 4.41 -3.47 -7.54
N PRO A 150 5.62 -3.14 -8.04
CA PRO A 150 6.85 -3.88 -7.76
C PRO A 150 7.41 -3.63 -6.35
N SER A 151 6.94 -2.59 -5.66
CA SER A 151 7.40 -2.25 -4.31
C SER A 151 6.37 -1.40 -3.56
N SER A 152 6.56 -1.26 -2.24
CA SER A 152 5.66 -0.47 -1.38
C SER A 152 5.65 1.03 -1.66
N ALA A 153 6.60 1.56 -2.44
CA ALA A 153 6.66 2.98 -2.79
C ALA A 153 6.20 3.29 -4.22
N ALA A 154 5.94 2.25 -5.05
CA ALA A 154 5.57 2.40 -6.46
C ALA A 154 4.06 2.27 -6.69
N GLY A 155 3.63 2.52 -7.94
CA GLY A 155 2.28 2.33 -8.43
C GLY A 155 1.31 3.45 -8.09
N GLU A 156 0.19 3.47 -8.79
CA GLU A 156 -0.92 4.40 -8.58
C GLU A 156 -1.99 3.78 -7.69
N ALA A 157 -2.61 4.63 -6.86
CA ALA A 157 -3.68 4.24 -5.96
C ALA A 157 -5.00 4.10 -6.71
N VAL A 158 -5.67 2.97 -6.58
CA VAL A 158 -7.05 2.79 -7.04
C VAL A 158 -7.95 2.70 -5.83
N PRO A 159 -8.90 3.64 -5.65
CA PRO A 159 -9.80 3.62 -4.51
C PRO A 159 -10.94 2.62 -4.70
N PHE A 160 -11.36 2.00 -3.60
CA PHE A 160 -12.60 1.24 -3.50
C PHE A 160 -13.20 1.38 -2.10
N GLU A 161 -14.46 0.96 -1.93
CA GLU A 161 -15.19 1.07 -0.68
C GLU A 161 -15.65 -0.31 -0.20
N LEU A 162 -15.42 -0.62 1.09
CA LEU A 162 -16.09 -1.73 1.76
C LEU A 162 -17.45 -1.25 2.27
N ARG A 163 -18.53 -1.85 1.81
CA ARG A 163 -19.88 -1.54 2.30
C ARG A 163 -20.11 -2.09 3.69
N ALA A 164 -20.91 -1.39 4.46
CA ALA A 164 -21.49 -1.93 5.69
C ALA A 164 -22.39 -3.15 5.38
N ARG A 165 -22.56 -4.00 6.40
CA ARG A 165 -23.46 -5.15 6.34
C ARG A 165 -24.93 -4.70 6.32
#